data_5098cc9a0073c6d5246a58d48b169f37
#
_entry.id   5098cc9a0073c6d5246a58d48b169f37
#
_cell.length_a   1.000
_cell.length_b   1.000
_cell.length_c   1.000
_cell.angle_alpha   90.00
_cell.angle_beta   90.00
_cell.angle_gamma   90.00
#
_symmetry.space_group_name_H-M   'P 1'
#
loop_
_entity.id
_entity.type
_entity.pdbx_description
1 polymer ?
#
loop_
_entity_poly.entity_id
_entity_poly.type
_entity_poly.pdbx_seq_one_letter_code
_entity_poly.pdbx_strand_id
1 'polypeptide(L)'
;MEAAATGPARHLRSRYSGGPLIQTSRSTSERNQPVSSSLEKEWSSIPGCFRGGRPMLRQASNEEEVLDRTAEVAATIAEEGLRYVSDSAPGYTRKRTGTSFSYYDKDGKRITDAAVIRRIKSIGIPPAYESVWICPSSNGHIQATGLDARGRKQYRYHPKWRELRDQNKYEHIVLFAAALPALRERVAADMKRDGLPREKVLATIASLLEKTLIRVGNAEYAEKNKSYGLTTMRRKHVAVGRGVLRFDFTGKSGKQWKLRVEDKRIAAIVKRCAEIPGHELFKYLDDDGQPRTVDSGDVNAYIKDITGEDFSAKDFRTWAGTVLAALALAEFKKYDSQAEAKRNVVAAIESVSKQLGNTPAICRKCYVHPEVLNAYLSGDLVKMIETKIAQKFKRQYAKLTSDEIVVLAFLRKRLDSLTEPA
;
A
#
# COMPACT_ATOMS: atom_id res chain seq x y z
N MET A 1 -11.93 45.28 11.72
CA MET A 1 -10.46 45.22 11.45
C MET A 1 -10.09 43.76 11.30
N GLU A 2 -10.18 43.26 10.06
CA GLU A 2 -9.83 41.89 9.69
C GLU A 2 -8.35 41.86 9.39
N ALA A 3 -7.61 41.00 10.08
CA ALA A 3 -6.22 40.69 9.76
C ALA A 3 -6.22 39.34 8.99
N ALA A 4 -6.01 39.42 7.68
CA ALA A 4 -5.81 38.29 6.80
C ALA A 4 -4.46 37.62 7.10
N ALA A 5 -4.49 36.38 7.53
CA ALA A 5 -3.31 35.53 7.68
C ALA A 5 -2.94 34.94 6.30
N THR A 6 -2.00 35.60 5.62
CA THR A 6 -1.32 35.05 4.43
C THR A 6 -0.19 34.12 4.88
N GLY A 7 -0.44 32.80 4.83
CA GLY A 7 0.59 31.79 5.04
C GLY A 7 1.41 31.54 3.77
N PRO A 8 2.73 31.27 3.85
CA PRO A 8 3.57 31.02 2.69
C PRO A 8 3.43 29.55 2.19
N ALA A 9 2.59 29.34 1.21
CA ALA A 9 2.46 28.07 0.50
C ALA A 9 3.29 28.08 -0.81
N ARG A 10 4.62 28.09 -0.70
CA ARG A 10 5.49 27.92 -1.90
C ARG A 10 6.77 27.20 -1.51
N HIS A 11 6.95 25.99 -2.04
CA HIS A 11 8.17 25.20 -2.25
C HIS A 11 8.24 23.79 -1.61
N LEU A 12 7.20 22.97 -1.71
CA LEU A 12 7.39 21.51 -1.57
C LEU A 12 6.62 20.81 -2.70
N ARG A 13 7.30 20.56 -3.82
CA ARG A 13 6.80 19.79 -4.96
C ARG A 13 7.46 18.43 -4.98
N SER A 14 6.87 17.47 -4.25
CA SER A 14 7.23 16.07 -4.22
C SER A 14 6.55 15.29 -5.36
N ARG A 15 7.10 14.13 -5.72
CA ARG A 15 6.48 13.15 -6.64
C ARG A 15 5.04 12.77 -6.25
N TYR A 16 4.65 13.02 -5.01
CA TYR A 16 3.33 12.69 -4.44
C TYR A 16 2.33 13.85 -4.49
N SER A 17 2.72 15.04 -4.92
CA SER A 17 1.81 16.18 -5.01
C SER A 17 1.01 16.12 -6.31
N GLY A 18 -0.10 15.41 -6.30
CA GLY A 18 -1.14 15.41 -7.34
C GLY A 18 -2.07 16.62 -7.23
N GLY A 19 -1.51 17.84 -7.10
CA GLY A 19 -2.22 19.10 -7.27
C GLY A 19 -1.90 19.72 -8.63
N PRO A 20 -2.69 20.65 -9.18
CA PRO A 20 -2.47 21.19 -10.50
C PRO A 20 -1.21 22.06 -10.55
N LEU A 21 -0.39 21.85 -11.59
CA LEU A 21 0.78 22.62 -12.03
C LEU A 21 2.13 22.33 -11.34
N ILE A 22 2.90 21.49 -12.00
CA ILE A 22 4.36 21.42 -11.80
C ILE A 22 5.04 22.11 -12.98
N GLN A 23 5.70 23.24 -12.75
CA GLN A 23 6.70 23.78 -13.67
C GLN A 23 8.06 23.17 -13.33
N THR A 24 8.67 22.49 -14.29
CA THR A 24 9.99 21.90 -14.16
C THR A 24 11.04 22.94 -14.54
N SER A 25 11.96 23.29 -13.65
CA SER A 25 13.23 23.95 -13.99
C SER A 25 14.19 22.96 -14.64
N ARG A 26 14.88 23.40 -15.68
CA ARG A 26 15.89 22.68 -16.45
C ARG A 26 17.08 22.31 -15.57
N SER A 27 17.52 21.06 -15.61
CA SER A 27 18.86 20.66 -15.15
C SER A 27 19.74 20.34 -16.35
N THR A 28 20.90 20.96 -16.35
CA THR A 28 22.03 20.76 -17.26
C THR A 28 22.63 19.38 -17.14
N SER A 29 23.08 18.87 -18.30
CA SER A 29 23.72 17.57 -18.48
C SER A 29 25.07 17.48 -17.79
N GLU A 30 25.30 16.47 -16.97
CA GLU A 30 26.64 16.00 -16.63
C GLU A 30 26.83 14.53 -17.05
N ARG A 31 28.04 14.27 -17.56
CA ARG A 31 28.45 13.08 -18.31
C ARG A 31 28.60 11.85 -17.41
N ASN A 32 28.19 10.71 -17.95
CA ASN A 32 28.44 9.36 -17.44
C ASN A 32 29.93 9.04 -17.33
N GLN A 33 30.36 8.58 -16.17
CA GLN A 33 31.50 7.67 -16.02
C GLN A 33 31.05 6.37 -15.31
N PRO A 34 31.61 5.21 -15.66
CA PRO A 34 31.19 3.94 -15.10
C PRO A 34 31.76 3.77 -13.68
N VAL A 35 30.88 3.44 -12.73
CA VAL A 35 31.24 3.16 -11.35
C VAL A 35 31.57 1.67 -11.21
N SER A 36 32.79 1.40 -10.75
CA SER A 36 33.38 0.09 -10.57
C SER A 36 32.80 -0.72 -9.38
N SER A 37 33.03 -2.01 -9.46
CA SER A 37 32.63 -3.17 -8.69
C SER A 37 32.84 -3.21 -7.15
N SER A 38 32.74 -2.10 -6.43
CA SER A 38 32.91 -2.07 -4.97
C SER A 38 31.63 -2.19 -4.16
N LEU A 39 30.47 -2.31 -4.79
CA LEU A 39 29.16 -2.34 -4.13
C LEU A 39 28.75 -3.71 -3.56
N GLU A 40 29.44 -4.79 -3.95
CA GLU A 40 29.09 -6.15 -3.48
C GLU A 40 29.58 -6.48 -2.06
N LYS A 41 30.49 -5.69 -1.49
CA LYS A 41 31.08 -6.03 -0.17
C LYS A 41 30.33 -5.44 1.04
N GLU A 42 29.48 -4.44 0.86
CA GLU A 42 28.75 -3.82 1.98
C GLU A 42 27.42 -4.48 2.34
N TRP A 43 26.92 -5.37 1.46
CA TRP A 43 25.65 -6.08 1.72
C TRP A 43 25.78 -7.29 2.65
N SER A 44 27.02 -7.73 2.94
CA SER A 44 27.28 -8.93 3.74
C SER A 44 27.23 -8.74 5.26
N SER A 45 27.01 -7.52 5.74
CA SER A 45 27.00 -7.18 7.18
C SER A 45 25.62 -6.90 7.77
N ILE A 46 24.54 -7.10 7.01
CA ILE A 46 23.19 -7.01 7.54
C ILE A 46 22.70 -8.43 7.82
N PRO A 47 22.35 -8.80 9.06
CA PRO A 47 21.75 -10.10 9.34
C PRO A 47 20.43 -10.23 8.56
N GLY A 48 20.35 -11.22 7.67
CA GLY A 48 19.14 -11.47 6.85
C GLY A 48 19.26 -11.18 5.35
N CYS A 49 20.37 -10.65 4.83
CA CYS A 49 20.57 -10.50 3.39
C CYS A 49 21.28 -11.70 2.79
N PHE A 50 20.64 -12.38 1.88
CA PHE A 50 21.08 -13.61 1.20
C PHE A 50 22.38 -13.45 0.41
N ARG A 51 23.27 -14.46 0.52
CA ARG A 51 24.35 -14.71 -0.43
C ARG A 51 23.75 -15.23 -1.74
N GLY A 52 24.12 -14.57 -2.83
CA GLY A 52 23.68 -14.93 -4.17
C GLY A 52 24.10 -16.32 -4.60
N GLY A 53 23.14 -17.16 -4.84
CA GLY A 53 23.17 -18.28 -5.75
C GLY A 53 21.96 -18.12 -6.66
N ARG A 54 22.18 -18.12 -7.99
CA ARG A 54 21.06 -18.16 -8.94
C ARG A 54 20.25 -19.44 -8.67
N PRO A 55 19.02 -19.38 -8.16
CA PRO A 55 18.15 -20.54 -8.22
C PRO A 55 17.60 -20.63 -9.65
N MET A 56 17.81 -21.79 -10.30
CA MET A 56 16.96 -22.20 -11.43
C MET A 56 15.52 -22.14 -10.98
N LEU A 57 14.74 -21.27 -11.61
CA LEU A 57 13.31 -21.15 -11.42
C LEU A 57 12.64 -22.49 -11.77
N ARG A 58 12.31 -23.30 -10.77
CA ARG A 58 11.20 -24.24 -10.85
C ARG A 58 9.93 -23.37 -10.77
N GLN A 59 9.08 -23.48 -11.78
CA GLN A 59 7.70 -23.02 -11.70
C GLN A 59 7.00 -23.89 -10.65
N ALA A 60 7.01 -23.44 -9.38
CA ALA A 60 6.09 -23.95 -8.38
C ALA A 60 4.68 -23.55 -8.81
N SER A 61 3.75 -24.49 -8.78
CA SER A 61 2.35 -24.23 -9.08
C SER A 61 1.82 -23.18 -8.09
N ASN A 62 0.89 -22.33 -8.51
CA ASN A 62 0.24 -21.32 -7.63
C ASN A 62 -0.32 -21.94 -6.34
N GLU A 63 -0.62 -23.22 -6.35
CA GLU A 63 -1.12 -23.95 -5.16
C GLU A 63 -0.02 -24.24 -4.14
N GLU A 64 1.19 -24.60 -4.56
CA GLU A 64 2.32 -24.81 -3.65
C GLU A 64 2.77 -23.50 -2.98
N GLU A 65 2.79 -22.40 -3.71
CA GLU A 65 3.13 -21.08 -3.16
C GLU A 65 2.08 -20.59 -2.15
N VAL A 66 0.79 -20.87 -2.38
CA VAL A 66 -0.29 -20.56 -1.45
C VAL A 66 -0.22 -21.43 -0.20
N LEU A 67 0.14 -22.71 -0.33
CA LEU A 67 0.30 -23.65 0.80
C LEU A 67 1.49 -23.25 1.66
N ASP A 68 2.62 -22.88 1.07
CA ASP A 68 3.83 -22.48 1.78
C ASP A 68 3.60 -21.19 2.61
N ARG A 69 2.95 -20.19 2.00
CA ARG A 69 2.53 -18.96 2.71
C ARG A 69 1.54 -19.23 3.85
N THR A 70 0.66 -20.17 3.66
CA THR A 70 -0.31 -20.52 4.71
C THR A 70 0.41 -21.16 5.88
N ALA A 71 1.43 -21.98 5.64
CA ALA A 71 2.26 -22.60 6.64
C ALA A 71 3.12 -21.57 7.41
N GLU A 72 3.77 -20.63 6.72
CA GLU A 72 4.54 -19.55 7.35
C GLU A 72 3.66 -18.65 8.25
N VAL A 73 2.50 -18.24 7.74
CA VAL A 73 1.54 -17.45 8.52
C VAL A 73 1.03 -18.26 9.71
N ALA A 74 0.76 -19.55 9.54
CA ALA A 74 0.31 -20.42 10.64
C ALA A 74 1.39 -20.59 11.72
N ALA A 75 2.67 -20.69 11.34
CA ALA A 75 3.78 -20.76 12.29
C ALA A 75 3.91 -19.46 13.10
N THR A 76 3.94 -18.31 12.43
CA THR A 76 4.04 -16.97 13.06
C THR A 76 2.90 -16.73 14.07
N ILE A 77 1.67 -17.13 13.74
CA ILE A 77 0.54 -16.94 14.66
C ILE A 77 0.52 -17.94 15.81
N ALA A 78 1.13 -19.13 15.61
CA ALA A 78 1.23 -20.13 16.66
C ALA A 78 2.17 -19.69 17.79
N GLU A 79 3.28 -19.03 17.47
CA GLU A 79 4.20 -18.43 18.44
C GLU A 79 3.50 -17.45 19.38
N GLU A 80 2.49 -16.74 18.89
CA GLU A 80 1.68 -15.79 19.66
C GLU A 80 0.46 -16.43 20.35
N GLY A 81 0.36 -17.75 20.34
CA GLY A 81 -0.74 -18.49 20.95
C GLY A 81 -2.05 -18.38 20.16
N LEU A 82 -2.00 -17.99 18.90
CA LEU A 82 -3.14 -17.95 17.99
C LEU A 82 -3.17 -19.20 17.11
N ARG A 83 -4.35 -19.51 16.58
CA ARG A 83 -4.58 -20.62 15.67
C ARG A 83 -5.01 -20.11 14.29
N TYR A 84 -4.38 -20.63 13.24
CA TYR A 84 -4.86 -20.41 11.89
C TYR A 84 -6.19 -21.14 11.69
N VAL A 85 -7.21 -20.43 11.18
CA VAL A 85 -8.55 -20.99 10.94
C VAL A 85 -9.10 -20.49 9.61
N SER A 86 -9.85 -21.34 8.92
CA SER A 86 -10.60 -20.97 7.72
C SER A 86 -12.09 -20.91 8.04
N ASP A 87 -12.79 -19.95 7.44
CA ASP A 87 -14.25 -19.87 7.53
C ASP A 87 -14.98 -20.83 6.57
N SER A 88 -14.23 -21.62 5.79
CA SER A 88 -14.74 -22.82 5.14
C SER A 88 -14.88 -24.02 6.09
N ALA A 89 -14.20 -23.97 7.26
CA ALA A 89 -14.35 -24.99 8.29
C ALA A 89 -15.67 -24.83 9.06
N PRO A 90 -16.20 -25.92 9.67
CA PRO A 90 -17.41 -25.84 10.49
C PRO A 90 -17.25 -24.79 11.60
N GLY A 91 -18.24 -23.91 11.75
CA GLY A 91 -18.25 -22.84 12.74
C GLY A 91 -19.66 -22.60 13.30
N TYR A 92 -19.73 -21.61 14.20
CA TYR A 92 -21.04 -21.19 14.71
C TYR A 92 -21.70 -20.25 13.70
N THR A 93 -23.02 -20.21 13.71
CA THR A 93 -23.83 -19.36 12.85
C THR A 93 -24.72 -18.44 13.67
N ARG A 94 -25.22 -17.37 13.06
CA ARG A 94 -26.11 -16.41 13.70
C ARG A 94 -27.40 -16.28 12.89
N LYS A 95 -28.55 -16.37 13.58
CA LYS A 95 -29.87 -16.07 13.01
C LYS A 95 -30.53 -14.91 13.75
N ARG A 96 -31.23 -14.06 13.04
CA ARG A 96 -32.00 -12.97 13.64
C ARG A 96 -33.26 -13.52 14.31
N THR A 97 -33.52 -13.07 15.53
CA THR A 97 -34.70 -13.44 16.31
C THR A 97 -35.30 -12.17 16.88
N GLY A 98 -36.30 -11.62 16.18
CA GLY A 98 -36.86 -10.30 16.50
C GLY A 98 -35.80 -9.19 16.43
N THR A 99 -35.62 -8.46 17.51
CA THR A 99 -34.60 -7.39 17.63
C THR A 99 -33.20 -7.91 18.03
N SER A 100 -33.09 -9.20 18.35
CA SER A 100 -31.89 -9.85 18.86
C SER A 100 -31.34 -10.92 17.90
N PHE A 101 -30.32 -11.63 18.34
CA PHE A 101 -29.72 -12.74 17.59
C PHE A 101 -29.60 -13.99 18.44
N SER A 102 -29.94 -15.13 17.84
CA SER A 102 -29.65 -16.46 18.36
C SER A 102 -28.45 -17.05 17.63
N TYR A 103 -27.65 -17.83 18.36
CA TYR A 103 -26.43 -18.45 17.86
C TYR A 103 -26.59 -19.97 17.85
N TYR A 104 -26.01 -20.61 16.86
CA TYR A 104 -26.09 -22.04 16.64
C TYR A 104 -24.70 -22.61 16.42
N ASP A 105 -24.46 -23.82 16.94
CA ASP A 105 -23.21 -24.53 16.74
C ASP A 105 -23.12 -25.16 15.33
N LYS A 106 -22.02 -25.89 15.07
CA LYS A 106 -21.76 -26.56 13.79
C LYS A 106 -22.82 -27.62 13.43
N ASP A 107 -23.50 -28.15 14.40
CA ASP A 107 -24.52 -29.19 14.26
C ASP A 107 -25.96 -28.58 14.21
N GLY A 108 -26.04 -27.25 14.21
CA GLY A 108 -27.32 -26.54 14.16
C GLY A 108 -28.06 -26.45 15.49
N LYS A 109 -27.46 -26.88 16.61
CA LYS A 109 -28.03 -26.78 17.94
C LYS A 109 -27.85 -25.37 18.49
N ARG A 110 -28.89 -24.84 19.13
CA ARG A 110 -28.87 -23.50 19.73
C ARG A 110 -27.86 -23.43 20.88
N ILE A 111 -26.98 -22.45 20.83
CA ILE A 111 -25.99 -22.15 21.89
C ILE A 111 -26.71 -21.44 23.04
N THR A 112 -26.66 -22.03 24.24
CA THR A 112 -27.24 -21.46 25.47
C THR A 112 -26.17 -21.07 26.49
N ASP A 113 -24.94 -21.53 26.32
CA ASP A 113 -23.82 -21.19 27.20
C ASP A 113 -23.57 -19.68 27.24
N ALA A 114 -23.73 -19.11 28.42
CA ALA A 114 -23.58 -17.67 28.65
C ALA A 114 -22.15 -17.18 28.41
N ALA A 115 -21.11 -17.98 28.62
CA ALA A 115 -19.71 -17.61 28.38
C ALA A 115 -19.44 -17.54 26.89
N VAL A 116 -19.89 -18.52 26.10
CA VAL A 116 -19.79 -18.52 24.64
C VAL A 116 -20.54 -17.33 24.04
N ILE A 117 -21.78 -17.08 24.50
CA ILE A 117 -22.56 -15.92 24.01
C ILE A 117 -21.89 -14.59 24.33
N ARG A 118 -21.32 -14.42 25.54
CA ARG A 118 -20.57 -13.22 25.89
C ARG A 118 -19.37 -13.01 24.98
N ARG A 119 -18.58 -14.07 24.71
CA ARG A 119 -17.47 -14.03 23.76
C ARG A 119 -17.94 -13.61 22.36
N ILE A 120 -19.00 -14.24 21.84
CA ILE A 120 -19.53 -13.90 20.52
C ILE A 120 -19.96 -12.42 20.45
N LYS A 121 -20.61 -11.92 21.48
CA LYS A 121 -21.00 -10.50 21.56
C LYS A 121 -19.79 -9.57 21.59
N SER A 122 -18.69 -9.94 22.27
CA SER A 122 -17.45 -9.12 22.32
C SER A 122 -16.73 -9.03 20.98
N ILE A 123 -16.95 -9.93 20.01
CA ILE A 123 -16.42 -9.84 18.65
C ILE A 123 -16.96 -8.58 17.92
N GLY A 124 -18.12 -8.08 18.34
CA GLY A 124 -18.74 -6.87 17.77
C GLY A 124 -19.14 -7.05 16.30
N ILE A 125 -19.83 -8.16 15.97
CA ILE A 125 -20.32 -8.44 14.62
C ILE A 125 -21.48 -7.49 14.31
N PRO A 126 -21.38 -6.64 13.26
CA PRO A 126 -22.43 -5.68 12.93
C PRO A 126 -23.80 -6.36 12.72
N PRO A 127 -24.90 -5.75 13.20
CA PRO A 127 -26.25 -6.30 13.03
C PRO A 127 -26.65 -6.51 11.57
N ALA A 128 -26.15 -5.67 10.67
CA ALA A 128 -26.45 -5.71 9.23
C ALA A 128 -25.69 -6.83 8.47
N TYR A 129 -24.80 -7.59 9.12
CA TYR A 129 -24.11 -8.68 8.44
C TYR A 129 -25.01 -9.90 8.29
N GLU A 130 -25.01 -10.47 7.10
CA GLU A 130 -25.70 -11.72 6.73
C GLU A 130 -24.68 -12.85 6.53
N SER A 131 -25.18 -14.10 6.45
CA SER A 131 -24.36 -15.32 6.27
C SER A 131 -23.14 -15.36 7.21
N VAL A 132 -23.38 -15.09 8.49
CA VAL A 132 -22.32 -14.96 9.49
C VAL A 132 -21.79 -16.32 9.89
N TRP A 133 -20.48 -16.52 9.71
CA TRP A 133 -19.68 -17.59 10.31
C TRP A 133 -18.93 -17.05 11.52
N ILE A 134 -18.84 -17.83 12.61
CA ILE A 134 -18.15 -17.44 13.84
C ILE A 134 -17.22 -18.58 14.25
N CYS A 135 -15.98 -18.28 14.50
CA CYS A 135 -14.98 -19.24 14.95
C CYS A 135 -15.38 -19.83 16.31
N PRO A 136 -15.42 -21.16 16.45
CA PRO A 136 -15.69 -21.82 17.75
C PRO A 136 -14.56 -21.52 18.76
N SER A 137 -13.32 -21.41 18.30
CA SER A 137 -12.16 -21.17 19.17
C SER A 137 -11.97 -19.67 19.49
N SER A 138 -11.64 -19.37 20.75
CA SER A 138 -11.31 -18.02 21.19
C SER A 138 -9.99 -17.51 20.63
N ASN A 139 -9.04 -18.40 20.31
CA ASN A 139 -7.72 -18.08 19.78
C ASN A 139 -7.60 -18.21 18.27
N GLY A 140 -8.69 -18.39 17.52
CA GLY A 140 -8.66 -18.33 16.06
C GLY A 140 -8.28 -16.93 15.57
N HIS A 141 -7.36 -16.81 14.60
CA HIS A 141 -6.95 -15.52 14.05
C HIS A 141 -8.09 -14.77 13.36
N ILE A 142 -9.01 -15.48 12.71
CA ILE A 142 -10.32 -14.96 12.28
C ILE A 142 -11.35 -15.36 13.33
N GLN A 143 -12.02 -14.39 13.92
CA GLN A 143 -13.06 -14.61 14.92
C GLN A 143 -14.47 -14.69 14.32
N ALA A 144 -14.73 -13.97 13.23
CA ALA A 144 -15.96 -14.10 12.45
C ALA A 144 -15.81 -13.57 11.03
N THR A 145 -16.64 -14.06 10.11
CA THR A 145 -16.88 -13.48 8.79
C THR A 145 -18.37 -13.23 8.58
N GLY A 146 -18.73 -12.43 7.60
CA GLY A 146 -20.11 -12.17 7.20
C GLY A 146 -20.21 -11.25 6.01
N LEU A 147 -21.35 -11.21 5.36
CA LEU A 147 -21.62 -10.31 4.23
C LEU A 147 -22.20 -8.99 4.72
N ASP A 148 -21.65 -7.88 4.29
CA ASP A 148 -22.23 -6.56 4.57
C ASP A 148 -23.48 -6.28 3.69
N ALA A 149 -24.16 -5.16 3.91
CA ALA A 149 -25.36 -4.77 3.17
C ALA A 149 -25.17 -4.65 1.64
N ARG A 150 -23.93 -4.70 1.15
CA ARG A 150 -23.57 -4.71 -0.27
C ARG A 150 -23.13 -6.08 -0.77
N GLY A 151 -23.34 -7.15 0.02
CA GLY A 151 -22.94 -8.50 -0.32
C GLY A 151 -21.43 -8.75 -0.25
N ARG A 152 -20.64 -7.84 0.34
CA ARG A 152 -19.18 -7.99 0.41
C ARG A 152 -18.78 -8.75 1.68
N LYS A 153 -17.91 -9.75 1.54
CA LYS A 153 -17.36 -10.51 2.67
C LYS A 153 -16.51 -9.60 3.55
N GLN A 154 -16.80 -9.58 4.83
CA GLN A 154 -16.13 -8.82 5.87
C GLN A 154 -15.57 -9.76 6.93
N TYR A 155 -14.44 -9.37 7.54
CA TYR A 155 -13.73 -10.19 8.51
C TYR A 155 -13.65 -9.49 9.87
N ARG A 156 -13.76 -10.28 10.94
CA ARG A 156 -13.47 -9.88 12.31
C ARG A 156 -12.28 -10.69 12.81
N TYR A 157 -11.15 -10.05 12.93
CA TYR A 157 -9.91 -10.69 13.38
C TYR A 157 -9.73 -10.60 14.88
N HIS A 158 -8.97 -11.53 15.44
CA HIS A 158 -8.52 -11.50 16.82
C HIS A 158 -7.70 -10.22 17.10
N PRO A 159 -7.82 -9.56 18.29
CA PRO A 159 -7.04 -8.36 18.61
C PRO A 159 -5.53 -8.55 18.44
N LYS A 160 -4.93 -9.59 19.04
CA LYS A 160 -3.51 -9.91 18.87
C LYS A 160 -3.10 -10.08 17.41
N TRP A 161 -3.93 -10.74 16.59
CA TRP A 161 -3.64 -10.88 15.16
C TRP A 161 -3.59 -9.52 14.43
N ARG A 162 -4.40 -8.55 14.85
CA ARG A 162 -4.32 -7.20 14.29
C ARG A 162 -3.03 -6.50 14.70
N GLU A 163 -2.63 -6.64 15.96
CA GLU A 163 -1.39 -6.06 16.50
C GLU A 163 -0.17 -6.60 15.75
N LEU A 164 -0.05 -7.92 15.62
CA LEU A 164 1.00 -8.57 14.85
C LEU A 164 1.06 -8.09 13.39
N ARG A 165 -0.08 -8.10 12.71
CA ARG A 165 -0.15 -7.61 11.34
C ARG A 165 0.18 -6.14 11.22
N ASP A 166 -0.15 -5.33 12.20
CA ASP A 166 0.15 -3.90 12.17
C ASP A 166 1.64 -3.66 12.46
N GLN A 167 2.29 -4.42 13.34
CA GLN A 167 3.75 -4.39 13.57
C GLN A 167 4.51 -4.84 12.31
N ASN A 168 4.27 -6.05 11.84
CA ASN A 168 4.93 -6.58 10.63
C ASN A 168 4.74 -5.67 9.41
N LYS A 169 3.55 -5.05 9.28
CA LYS A 169 3.27 -4.11 8.19
C LYS A 169 4.18 -2.87 8.24
N TYR A 170 4.51 -2.36 9.41
CA TYR A 170 5.29 -1.13 9.54
C TYR A 170 6.78 -1.37 9.38
N GLU A 171 7.29 -2.51 9.82
CA GLU A 171 8.65 -2.97 9.47
C GLU A 171 8.77 -3.22 7.96
N HIS A 172 7.79 -3.92 7.39
CA HIS A 172 7.70 -4.21 5.96
C HIS A 172 7.74 -2.93 5.09
N ILE A 173 7.16 -1.82 5.53
CA ILE A 173 7.18 -0.57 4.73
C ILE A 173 8.55 0.09 4.70
N VAL A 174 9.38 -0.11 5.72
CA VAL A 174 10.78 0.35 5.75
C VAL A 174 11.62 -0.46 4.76
N LEU A 175 11.39 -1.78 4.70
CA LEU A 175 12.02 -2.66 3.70
C LEU A 175 11.56 -2.30 2.28
N PHE A 176 10.27 -2.05 2.08
CA PHE A 176 9.76 -1.58 0.80
C PHE A 176 10.44 -0.28 0.33
N ALA A 177 10.60 0.69 1.23
CA ALA A 177 11.30 1.93 0.91
C ALA A 177 12.75 1.69 0.49
N ALA A 178 13.43 0.74 1.13
CA ALA A 178 14.79 0.35 0.78
C ALA A 178 14.88 -0.33 -0.59
N ALA A 179 13.85 -1.07 -1.00
CA ALA A 179 13.76 -1.75 -2.29
C ALA A 179 13.36 -0.81 -3.46
N LEU A 180 12.76 0.37 -3.17
CA LEU A 180 12.32 1.31 -4.21
C LEU A 180 13.39 1.72 -5.23
N PRO A 181 14.67 1.95 -4.88
CA PRO A 181 15.71 2.25 -5.85
C PRO A 181 15.86 1.19 -6.94
N ALA A 182 15.93 -0.08 -6.57
CA ALA A 182 16.02 -1.20 -7.50
C ALA A 182 14.75 -1.34 -8.34
N LEU A 183 13.59 -1.22 -7.71
CA LEU A 183 12.30 -1.25 -8.40
C LEU A 183 12.18 -0.13 -9.45
N ARG A 184 12.56 1.10 -9.13
CA ARG A 184 12.56 2.24 -10.05
C ARG A 184 13.53 2.05 -11.22
N GLU A 185 14.68 1.43 -10.97
CA GLU A 185 15.66 1.12 -12.01
C GLU A 185 15.11 0.12 -13.01
N ARG A 186 14.58 -0.99 -12.52
CA ARG A 186 13.98 -2.01 -13.36
C ARG A 186 12.77 -1.47 -14.13
N VAL A 187 11.88 -0.74 -13.48
CA VAL A 187 10.74 -0.06 -14.14
C VAL A 187 11.23 0.86 -15.26
N ALA A 188 12.28 1.67 -15.02
CA ALA A 188 12.82 2.56 -16.04
C ALA A 188 13.46 1.80 -17.22
N ALA A 189 14.07 0.64 -16.97
CA ALA A 189 14.63 -0.23 -18.00
C ALA A 189 13.51 -0.90 -18.83
N ASP A 190 12.53 -1.50 -18.18
CA ASP A 190 11.44 -2.21 -18.86
C ASP A 190 10.55 -1.26 -19.69
N MET A 191 10.36 -0.02 -19.24
CA MET A 191 9.68 1.01 -20.05
C MET A 191 10.43 1.40 -21.34
N LYS A 192 11.72 1.05 -21.49
CA LYS A 192 12.50 1.31 -22.69
C LYS A 192 12.46 0.17 -23.71
N ARG A 193 11.98 -1.01 -23.34
CA ARG A 193 11.92 -2.17 -24.24
C ARG A 193 11.20 -1.82 -25.55
N ASP A 194 11.57 -2.48 -26.61
CA ASP A 194 10.89 -2.32 -27.88
C ASP A 194 9.47 -2.93 -27.86
N GLY A 195 8.67 -2.60 -28.83
CA GLY A 195 7.32 -3.13 -28.91
C GLY A 195 6.41 -2.70 -27.74
N LEU A 196 5.50 -3.58 -27.37
CA LEU A 196 4.60 -3.45 -26.23
C LEU A 196 4.50 -4.79 -25.47
N PRO A 197 5.64 -5.35 -25.02
CA PRO A 197 5.66 -6.59 -24.27
C PRO A 197 5.03 -6.40 -22.86
N ARG A 198 4.72 -7.52 -22.20
CA ARG A 198 4.08 -7.57 -20.88
C ARG A 198 4.82 -6.72 -19.84
N GLU A 199 6.15 -6.85 -19.74
CA GLU A 199 6.98 -6.13 -18.78
C GLU A 199 6.90 -4.62 -18.97
N LYS A 200 6.83 -4.14 -20.20
CA LYS A 200 6.69 -2.70 -20.48
C LYS A 200 5.36 -2.14 -19.99
N VAL A 201 4.29 -2.90 -20.13
CA VAL A 201 2.96 -2.49 -19.65
C VAL A 201 2.91 -2.54 -18.13
N LEU A 202 3.46 -3.60 -17.51
CA LEU A 202 3.56 -3.73 -16.04
C LEU A 202 4.43 -2.62 -15.43
N ALA A 203 5.58 -2.30 -16.02
CA ALA A 203 6.44 -1.20 -15.62
C ALA A 203 5.72 0.15 -15.71
N THR A 204 4.89 0.35 -16.76
CA THR A 204 4.08 1.55 -16.90
C THR A 204 3.03 1.66 -15.80
N ILE A 205 2.36 0.56 -15.46
CA ILE A 205 1.40 0.51 -14.36
C ILE A 205 2.09 0.78 -13.02
N ALA A 206 3.25 0.16 -12.75
CA ALA A 206 4.03 0.39 -11.53
C ALA A 206 4.46 1.87 -11.40
N SER A 207 4.91 2.49 -12.48
CA SER A 207 5.22 3.93 -12.51
C SER A 207 3.99 4.81 -12.25
N LEU A 208 2.82 4.42 -12.75
CA LEU A 208 1.57 5.13 -12.49
C LEU A 208 1.07 4.92 -11.06
N LEU A 209 1.21 3.72 -10.46
CA LEU A 209 0.92 3.48 -9.04
C LEU A 209 1.68 4.47 -8.16
N GLU A 210 2.98 4.61 -8.41
CA GLU A 210 3.86 5.53 -7.68
C GLU A 210 3.48 7.00 -7.88
N LYS A 211 3.27 7.42 -9.13
CA LYS A 211 3.03 8.83 -9.46
C LYS A 211 1.64 9.33 -9.09
N THR A 212 0.63 8.46 -9.14
CA THR A 212 -0.78 8.87 -9.03
C THR A 212 -1.46 8.40 -7.76
N LEU A 213 -0.90 7.39 -7.10
CA LEU A 213 -1.50 6.71 -5.96
C LEU A 213 -2.89 6.11 -6.26
N ILE A 214 -3.23 5.92 -7.55
CA ILE A 214 -4.42 5.19 -7.97
C ILE A 214 -4.27 3.73 -7.51
N ARG A 215 -5.37 3.10 -7.10
CA ARG A 215 -5.35 1.67 -6.74
C ARG A 215 -5.10 0.81 -7.97
N VAL A 216 -4.47 -0.35 -7.77
CA VAL A 216 -4.18 -1.28 -8.88
C VAL A 216 -5.44 -1.69 -9.64
N GLY A 217 -6.54 -1.95 -8.97
CA GLY A 217 -7.80 -2.40 -9.56
C GLY A 217 -8.13 -3.83 -9.13
N ASN A 218 -9.38 -4.22 -9.36
CA ASN A 218 -9.88 -5.58 -9.19
C ASN A 218 -11.09 -5.75 -10.11
N ALA A 219 -11.10 -6.82 -10.92
CA ALA A 219 -12.10 -7.06 -11.95
C ALA A 219 -13.51 -7.21 -11.36
N GLU A 220 -13.66 -7.96 -10.29
CA GLU A 220 -14.95 -8.15 -9.60
C GLU A 220 -15.55 -6.83 -9.11
N TYR A 221 -14.71 -5.93 -8.53
CA TYR A 221 -15.17 -4.61 -8.11
C TYR A 221 -15.52 -3.70 -9.28
N ALA A 222 -14.80 -3.81 -10.40
CA ALA A 222 -15.11 -3.05 -11.60
C ALA A 222 -16.44 -3.45 -12.19
N GLU A 223 -16.75 -4.75 -12.19
CA GLU A 223 -17.98 -5.30 -12.70
C GLU A 223 -19.18 -4.96 -11.79
N LYS A 224 -19.10 -5.32 -10.50
CA LYS A 224 -20.20 -5.19 -9.55
C LYS A 224 -20.48 -3.75 -9.12
N ASN A 225 -19.45 -2.93 -8.93
CA ASN A 225 -19.57 -1.61 -8.32
C ASN A 225 -19.22 -0.45 -9.28
N LYS A 226 -18.91 -0.74 -10.55
CA LYS A 226 -18.43 0.26 -11.53
C LYS A 226 -17.30 1.14 -10.99
N SER A 227 -16.44 0.53 -10.16
CA SER A 227 -15.30 1.18 -9.49
C SER A 227 -14.00 0.68 -10.06
N TYR A 228 -13.19 1.58 -10.62
CA TYR A 228 -12.03 1.24 -11.43
C TYR A 228 -10.72 1.53 -10.68
N GLY A 229 -9.67 0.82 -11.08
CA GLY A 229 -8.27 1.05 -10.77
C GLY A 229 -7.44 0.89 -12.04
N LEU A 230 -6.10 0.92 -11.94
CA LEU A 230 -5.25 0.93 -13.13
C LEU A 230 -5.50 -0.28 -14.05
N THR A 231 -5.48 -1.51 -13.53
CA THR A 231 -5.65 -2.73 -14.35
C THR A 231 -7.06 -2.89 -14.93
N THR A 232 -8.07 -2.28 -14.31
CA THR A 232 -9.46 -2.33 -14.77
C THR A 232 -9.92 -1.05 -15.47
N MET A 233 -8.98 -0.13 -15.73
CA MET A 233 -9.26 1.15 -16.38
C MET A 233 -9.66 0.94 -17.84
N ARG A 234 -10.64 1.71 -18.31
CA ARG A 234 -11.11 1.67 -19.68
C ARG A 234 -10.60 2.88 -20.46
N ARG A 235 -10.55 2.78 -21.80
CA ARG A 235 -10.11 3.88 -22.69
C ARG A 235 -10.82 5.21 -22.37
N LYS A 236 -12.13 5.18 -22.15
CA LYS A 236 -12.94 6.38 -21.84
C LYS A 236 -12.54 7.12 -20.57
N HIS A 237 -11.76 6.48 -19.69
CA HIS A 237 -11.31 7.06 -18.42
C HIS A 237 -10.01 7.84 -18.55
N VAL A 238 -9.36 7.83 -19.72
CA VAL A 238 -8.06 8.47 -19.92
C VAL A 238 -8.02 9.20 -21.25
N ALA A 239 -7.79 10.50 -21.20
CA ALA A 239 -7.47 11.29 -22.38
C ALA A 239 -5.95 11.42 -22.51
N VAL A 240 -5.43 11.00 -23.67
CA VAL A 240 -3.99 11.01 -23.99
C VAL A 240 -3.68 12.19 -24.88
N GLY A 241 -2.88 13.13 -24.40
CA GLY A 241 -2.38 14.28 -25.15
C GLY A 241 -0.89 14.16 -25.48
N ARG A 242 -0.28 15.23 -26.00
CA ARG A 242 1.16 15.29 -26.28
C ARG A 242 1.96 15.30 -24.97
N GLY A 243 2.33 14.10 -24.47
CA GLY A 243 3.08 13.93 -23.24
C GLY A 243 2.28 14.11 -21.95
N VAL A 244 0.95 14.16 -22.04
CA VAL A 244 0.06 14.39 -20.90
C VAL A 244 -1.05 13.33 -20.88
N LEU A 245 -1.29 12.75 -19.73
CA LEU A 245 -2.46 11.90 -19.45
C LEU A 245 -3.43 12.66 -18.53
N ARG A 246 -4.71 12.62 -18.85
CA ARG A 246 -5.78 13.11 -17.99
C ARG A 246 -6.69 11.95 -17.65
N PHE A 247 -6.76 11.62 -16.37
CA PHE A 247 -7.62 10.57 -15.82
C PHE A 247 -8.92 11.18 -15.32
N ASP A 248 -10.06 10.61 -15.68
CA ASP A 248 -11.38 10.94 -15.14
C ASP A 248 -12.19 9.64 -14.99
N PHE A 249 -12.33 9.17 -13.76
CA PHE A 249 -12.97 7.89 -13.49
C PHE A 249 -13.51 7.79 -12.06
N THR A 250 -14.46 6.87 -11.87
CA THR A 250 -14.98 6.53 -10.54
C THR A 250 -14.15 5.42 -9.92
N GLY A 251 -13.49 5.73 -8.79
CA GLY A 251 -12.71 4.76 -8.01
C GLY A 251 -13.51 4.14 -6.86
N LYS A 252 -12.79 3.42 -5.99
CA LYS A 252 -13.37 2.73 -4.82
C LYS A 252 -14.26 3.67 -4.00
N SER A 253 -15.42 3.15 -3.56
CA SER A 253 -16.44 3.86 -2.78
C SER A 253 -17.11 5.03 -3.51
N GLY A 254 -17.14 4.99 -4.86
CA GLY A 254 -17.78 6.01 -5.68
C GLY A 254 -16.99 7.33 -5.80
N LYS A 255 -15.76 7.38 -5.31
CA LYS A 255 -14.94 8.59 -5.37
C LYS A 255 -14.54 8.91 -6.79
N GLN A 256 -14.83 10.15 -7.24
CA GLN A 256 -14.35 10.65 -8.53
C GLN A 256 -12.87 11.03 -8.45
N TRP A 257 -12.14 10.58 -9.46
CA TRP A 257 -10.72 10.86 -9.64
C TRP A 257 -10.52 11.68 -10.89
N LYS A 258 -9.93 12.86 -10.73
CA LYS A 258 -9.48 13.72 -11.82
C LYS A 258 -8.02 14.03 -11.60
N LEU A 259 -7.15 13.46 -12.42
CA LEU A 259 -5.71 13.57 -12.29
C LEU A 259 -5.06 13.93 -13.63
N ARG A 260 -3.94 14.64 -13.56
CA ARG A 260 -3.09 14.94 -14.69
C ARG A 260 -1.68 14.41 -14.44
N VAL A 261 -1.15 13.66 -15.38
CA VAL A 261 0.24 13.15 -15.36
C VAL A 261 0.96 13.70 -16.59
N GLU A 262 2.06 14.38 -16.36
CA GLU A 262 2.94 14.90 -17.40
C GLU A 262 4.17 14.01 -17.50
N ASP A 263 4.16 13.09 -18.45
CA ASP A 263 5.27 12.19 -18.74
C ASP A 263 5.15 11.71 -20.19
N LYS A 264 6.06 12.16 -21.04
CA LYS A 264 6.04 11.86 -22.48
C LYS A 264 6.14 10.36 -22.76
N ARG A 265 6.96 9.62 -21.98
CA ARG A 265 7.16 8.19 -22.16
C ARG A 265 5.90 7.40 -21.76
N ILE A 266 5.38 7.66 -20.57
CA ILE A 266 4.13 7.01 -20.11
C ILE A 266 3.00 7.31 -21.09
N ALA A 267 2.83 8.56 -21.52
CA ALA A 267 1.78 8.95 -22.45
C ALA A 267 1.90 8.20 -23.81
N ALA A 268 3.11 8.04 -24.31
CA ALA A 268 3.35 7.29 -25.55
C ALA A 268 2.99 5.81 -25.40
N ILE A 269 3.36 5.18 -24.28
CA ILE A 269 3.04 3.77 -24.02
C ILE A 269 1.52 3.60 -23.85
N VAL A 270 0.88 4.44 -23.04
CA VAL A 270 -0.57 4.40 -22.81
C VAL A 270 -1.35 4.62 -24.11
N LYS A 271 -0.88 5.50 -24.99
CA LYS A 271 -1.46 5.68 -26.31
C LYS A 271 -1.45 4.37 -27.11
N ARG A 272 -0.32 3.69 -27.17
CA ARG A 272 -0.20 2.38 -27.85
C ARG A 272 -1.08 1.31 -27.22
N CYS A 273 -1.16 1.24 -25.88
CA CYS A 273 -2.09 0.33 -25.21
C CYS A 273 -3.55 0.62 -25.60
N ALA A 274 -3.92 1.89 -25.75
CA ALA A 274 -5.28 2.28 -26.17
C ALA A 274 -5.59 1.94 -27.64
N GLU A 275 -4.60 1.74 -28.49
CA GLU A 275 -4.77 1.33 -29.89
C GLU A 275 -5.09 -0.17 -30.03
N ILE A 276 -4.72 -1.00 -29.04
CA ILE A 276 -5.04 -2.45 -29.05
C ILE A 276 -6.55 -2.65 -28.84
N PRO A 277 -7.25 -3.49 -29.63
CA PRO A 277 -8.67 -3.78 -29.47
C PRO A 277 -9.02 -4.33 -28.07
N GLY A 278 -10.22 -4.03 -27.53
CA GLY A 278 -10.71 -4.52 -26.24
C GLY A 278 -11.15 -3.39 -25.31
N HIS A 279 -11.76 -3.76 -24.18
CA HIS A 279 -12.39 -2.81 -23.25
C HIS A 279 -11.40 -2.16 -22.28
N GLU A 280 -10.44 -2.92 -21.78
CA GLU A 280 -9.41 -2.47 -20.84
C GLU A 280 -8.40 -1.58 -21.54
N LEU A 281 -7.85 -0.61 -20.81
CA LEU A 281 -6.84 0.31 -21.32
C LEU A 281 -5.47 -0.38 -21.41
N PHE A 282 -5.05 -1.07 -20.33
CA PHE A 282 -3.73 -1.68 -20.26
C PHE A 282 -3.76 -3.11 -20.80
N LYS A 283 -3.19 -3.26 -21.98
CA LYS A 283 -3.03 -4.52 -22.70
C LYS A 283 -1.63 -4.58 -23.28
N TYR A 284 -1.12 -5.79 -23.46
CA TYR A 284 0.13 -6.06 -24.15
C TYR A 284 -0.13 -7.03 -25.32
N LEU A 285 0.85 -7.16 -26.17
CA LEU A 285 0.87 -8.19 -27.22
C LEU A 285 1.79 -9.31 -26.74
N ASP A 286 1.28 -10.56 -26.76
CA ASP A 286 2.10 -11.73 -26.47
C ASP A 286 3.02 -12.06 -27.66
N ASP A 287 3.81 -13.13 -27.56
CA ASP A 287 4.79 -13.52 -28.58
C ASP A 287 4.13 -13.86 -29.91
N ASP A 288 2.87 -14.26 -29.89
CA ASP A 288 2.04 -14.54 -31.10
C ASP A 288 1.32 -13.27 -31.60
N GLY A 289 1.58 -12.10 -31.02
CA GLY A 289 0.94 -10.83 -31.34
C GLY A 289 -0.51 -10.71 -30.87
N GLN A 290 -0.99 -11.63 -30.03
CA GLN A 290 -2.36 -11.60 -29.52
C GLN A 290 -2.52 -10.64 -28.34
N PRO A 291 -3.63 -9.87 -28.29
CA PRO A 291 -3.91 -8.97 -27.18
C PRO A 291 -4.17 -9.74 -25.87
N ARG A 292 -3.43 -9.37 -24.80
CA ARG A 292 -3.62 -9.87 -23.45
C ARG A 292 -3.85 -8.73 -22.49
N THR A 293 -4.69 -8.94 -21.50
CA THR A 293 -4.92 -8.02 -20.40
C THR A 293 -3.97 -8.29 -19.24
N VAL A 294 -3.75 -7.31 -18.39
CA VAL A 294 -3.02 -7.47 -17.13
C VAL A 294 -3.98 -7.30 -15.95
N ASP A 295 -3.81 -8.09 -14.92
CA ASP A 295 -4.59 -7.99 -13.69
C ASP A 295 -3.76 -7.52 -12.48
N SER A 296 -4.38 -7.49 -11.30
CA SER A 296 -3.68 -7.08 -10.07
C SER A 296 -2.66 -8.12 -9.60
N GLY A 297 -2.86 -9.39 -9.90
CA GLY A 297 -1.90 -10.46 -9.63
C GLY A 297 -0.63 -10.29 -10.44
N ASP A 298 -0.75 -10.04 -11.76
CA ASP A 298 0.38 -9.75 -12.63
C ASP A 298 1.24 -8.58 -12.13
N VAL A 299 0.60 -7.50 -11.67
CA VAL A 299 1.30 -6.33 -11.15
C VAL A 299 2.04 -6.66 -9.86
N ASN A 300 1.41 -7.41 -8.95
CA ASN A 300 2.06 -7.81 -7.70
C ASN A 300 3.20 -8.81 -7.95
N ALA A 301 3.03 -9.78 -8.85
CA ALA A 301 4.09 -10.70 -9.25
C ALA A 301 5.28 -9.93 -9.84
N TYR A 302 5.05 -8.96 -10.71
CA TYR A 302 6.11 -8.11 -11.27
C TYR A 302 6.90 -7.35 -10.19
N ILE A 303 6.21 -6.81 -9.17
CA ILE A 303 6.86 -6.12 -8.05
C ILE A 303 7.71 -7.12 -7.25
N LYS A 304 7.15 -8.29 -6.92
CA LYS A 304 7.81 -9.36 -6.17
C LYS A 304 9.05 -9.88 -6.91
N ASP A 305 8.95 -10.13 -8.21
CA ASP A 305 10.07 -10.62 -9.03
C ASP A 305 11.27 -9.67 -9.04
N ILE A 306 11.02 -8.35 -8.96
CA ILE A 306 12.09 -7.35 -8.93
C ILE A 306 12.71 -7.23 -7.55
N THR A 307 11.89 -7.29 -6.51
CA THR A 307 12.33 -6.99 -5.15
C THR A 307 12.79 -8.22 -4.39
N GLY A 308 12.39 -9.43 -4.81
CA GLY A 308 12.59 -10.67 -4.09
C GLY A 308 11.75 -10.82 -2.83
N GLU A 309 10.85 -9.86 -2.56
CA GLU A 309 10.07 -9.74 -1.33
C GLU A 309 8.56 -9.68 -1.64
N ASP A 310 7.73 -9.99 -0.66
CA ASP A 310 6.27 -9.99 -0.82
C ASP A 310 5.63 -8.60 -0.84
N PHE A 311 6.22 -7.68 -1.61
CA PHE A 311 5.67 -6.35 -1.81
C PHE A 311 4.55 -6.35 -2.87
N SER A 312 3.68 -5.37 -2.76
CA SER A 312 2.50 -5.24 -3.59
C SER A 312 2.19 -3.79 -3.98
N ALA A 313 1.30 -3.59 -4.90
CA ALA A 313 0.78 -2.27 -5.27
C ALA A 313 0.25 -1.45 -4.09
N LYS A 314 -0.14 -2.10 -2.97
CA LYS A 314 -0.61 -1.43 -1.76
C LYS A 314 0.52 -0.69 -1.05
N ASP A 315 1.75 -1.19 -1.12
CA ASP A 315 2.87 -0.66 -0.36
C ASP A 315 3.31 0.72 -0.88
N PHE A 316 3.18 0.98 -2.19
CA PHE A 316 3.34 2.34 -2.74
C PHE A 316 2.48 3.37 -2.01
N ARG A 317 1.22 3.03 -1.73
CA ARG A 317 0.28 3.94 -1.08
C ARG A 317 0.57 4.10 0.41
N THR A 318 1.06 3.04 1.06
CA THR A 318 1.45 3.07 2.48
C THR A 318 2.72 3.90 2.65
N TRP A 319 3.71 3.70 1.79
CA TRP A 319 4.93 4.51 1.79
C TRP A 319 4.64 5.98 1.51
N ALA A 320 3.94 6.27 0.41
CA ALA A 320 3.57 7.64 0.07
C ALA A 320 2.75 8.33 1.16
N GLY A 321 1.78 7.63 1.77
CA GLY A 321 0.99 8.16 2.87
C GLY A 321 1.83 8.49 4.10
N THR A 322 2.83 7.66 4.39
CA THR A 322 3.79 7.88 5.49
C THR A 322 4.67 9.10 5.23
N VAL A 323 5.26 9.19 4.02
CA VAL A 323 6.09 10.35 3.63
C VAL A 323 5.29 11.64 3.64
N LEU A 324 4.12 11.66 3.02
CA LEU A 324 3.24 12.83 2.97
C LEU A 324 2.81 13.29 4.37
N ALA A 325 2.51 12.35 5.28
CA ALA A 325 2.16 12.70 6.66
C ALA A 325 3.34 13.29 7.43
N ALA A 326 4.54 12.72 7.27
CA ALA A 326 5.75 13.25 7.89
C ALA A 326 6.07 14.68 7.43
N LEU A 327 5.95 14.93 6.12
CA LEU A 327 6.19 16.26 5.55
C LEU A 327 5.13 17.27 5.99
N ALA A 328 3.84 16.89 5.95
CA ALA A 328 2.77 17.77 6.39
C ALA A 328 2.90 18.14 7.87
N LEU A 329 3.35 17.20 8.72
CA LEU A 329 3.61 17.47 10.13
C LEU A 329 4.84 18.34 10.34
N ALA A 330 5.89 18.16 9.53
CA ALA A 330 7.09 19.00 9.60
C ALA A 330 6.80 20.47 9.24
N GLU A 331 5.82 20.75 8.38
CA GLU A 331 5.41 22.12 8.04
C GLU A 331 4.84 22.89 9.23
N PHE A 332 4.20 22.24 10.20
CA PHE A 332 3.70 22.87 11.41
C PHE A 332 4.81 23.24 12.40
N LYS A 333 6.06 22.78 12.18
CA LYS A 333 7.24 23.04 13.00
C LYS A 333 7.00 22.75 14.49
N LYS A 334 6.98 23.79 15.33
CA LYS A 334 6.75 23.71 16.77
C LYS A 334 5.27 23.96 17.08
N TYR A 335 4.82 23.42 18.19
CA TYR A 335 3.48 23.64 18.75
C TYR A 335 3.62 24.01 20.21
N ASP A 336 2.70 24.83 20.72
CA ASP A 336 2.76 25.37 22.08
C ASP A 336 2.00 24.47 23.09
N SER A 337 1.18 23.53 22.59
CA SER A 337 0.42 22.63 23.46
C SER A 337 0.15 21.28 22.83
N GLN A 338 -0.07 20.25 23.66
CA GLN A 338 -0.50 18.92 23.20
C GLN A 338 -1.85 18.94 22.47
N ALA A 339 -2.72 19.88 22.80
CA ALA A 339 -3.99 20.06 22.11
C ALA A 339 -3.78 20.55 20.67
N GLU A 340 -2.83 21.46 20.48
CA GLU A 340 -2.42 21.95 19.16
C GLU A 340 -1.74 20.85 18.35
N ALA A 341 -0.81 20.10 18.95
CA ALA A 341 -0.17 18.96 18.30
C ALA A 341 -1.20 17.93 17.78
N LYS A 342 -2.23 17.63 18.58
CA LYS A 342 -3.32 16.74 18.16
C LYS A 342 -4.12 17.32 16.99
N ARG A 343 -4.41 18.63 16.96
CA ARG A 343 -5.07 19.29 15.83
C ARG A 343 -4.23 19.22 14.57
N ASN A 344 -2.92 19.45 14.66
CA ASN A 344 -1.99 19.36 13.55
C ASN A 344 -1.95 17.95 12.98
N VAL A 345 -1.94 16.92 13.82
CA VAL A 345 -2.06 15.51 13.36
C VAL A 345 -3.35 15.28 12.61
N VAL A 346 -4.48 15.79 13.06
CA VAL A 346 -5.77 15.67 12.35
C VAL A 346 -5.68 16.35 10.99
N ALA A 347 -5.19 17.59 10.93
CA ALA A 347 -5.05 18.35 9.68
C ALA A 347 -4.11 17.66 8.66
N ALA A 348 -2.97 17.14 9.12
CA ALA A 348 -2.04 16.37 8.29
C ALA A 348 -2.72 15.11 7.71
N ILE A 349 -3.40 14.33 8.54
CA ILE A 349 -4.12 13.12 8.11
C ILE A 349 -5.24 13.45 7.13
N GLU A 350 -5.98 14.55 7.34
CA GLU A 350 -7.01 14.99 6.40
C GLU A 350 -6.43 15.36 5.03
N SER A 351 -5.30 16.09 4.99
CA SER A 351 -4.60 16.43 3.77
C SER A 351 -4.16 15.18 3.00
N VAL A 352 -3.48 14.25 3.68
CA VAL A 352 -3.03 12.98 3.09
C VAL A 352 -4.22 12.12 2.63
N SER A 353 -5.29 12.08 3.41
CA SER A 353 -6.48 11.30 3.07
C SER A 353 -7.15 11.78 1.77
N LYS A 354 -7.16 13.09 1.52
CA LYS A 354 -7.66 13.68 0.28
C LYS A 354 -6.82 13.21 -0.92
N GLN A 355 -5.49 13.23 -0.81
CA GLN A 355 -4.57 12.79 -1.87
C GLN A 355 -4.70 11.28 -2.14
N LEU A 356 -4.77 10.46 -1.08
CA LEU A 356 -4.95 9.01 -1.21
C LEU A 356 -6.37 8.59 -1.62
N GLY A 357 -7.34 9.49 -1.59
CA GLY A 357 -8.72 9.13 -1.85
C GLY A 357 -9.32 8.17 -0.83
N ASN A 358 -9.02 8.38 0.46
CA ASN A 358 -9.53 7.61 1.58
C ASN A 358 -10.30 8.51 2.57
N THR A 359 -10.93 7.90 3.58
CA THR A 359 -11.37 8.66 4.76
C THR A 359 -10.18 8.91 5.69
N PRO A 360 -10.18 9.98 6.51
CA PRO A 360 -9.10 10.24 7.48
C PRO A 360 -8.83 9.06 8.41
N ALA A 361 -9.87 8.39 8.92
CA ALA A 361 -9.73 7.22 9.79
C ALA A 361 -9.01 6.05 9.10
N ILE A 362 -9.37 5.74 7.84
CA ILE A 362 -8.69 4.71 7.04
C ILE A 362 -7.27 5.15 6.70
N CYS A 363 -7.04 6.42 6.35
CA CYS A 363 -5.73 6.95 6.06
C CYS A 363 -4.79 6.75 7.26
N ARG A 364 -5.18 7.23 8.43
CA ARG A 364 -4.41 7.10 9.67
C ARG A 364 -4.07 5.65 9.99
N LYS A 365 -5.07 4.76 9.94
CA LYS A 365 -4.90 3.36 10.34
C LYS A 365 -4.14 2.51 9.34
N CYS A 366 -4.31 2.78 8.03
CA CYS A 366 -3.88 1.85 6.99
C CYS A 366 -2.72 2.35 6.12
N TYR A 367 -2.41 3.64 6.13
CA TYR A 367 -1.48 4.22 5.18
C TYR A 367 -0.42 5.14 5.80
N VAL A 368 -0.47 5.40 7.10
CA VAL A 368 0.52 6.23 7.78
C VAL A 368 1.17 5.41 8.89
N HIS A 369 2.51 5.40 8.90
CA HIS A 369 3.28 4.73 9.95
C HIS A 369 3.03 5.42 11.30
N PRO A 370 2.63 4.70 12.37
CA PRO A 370 2.26 5.30 13.65
C PRO A 370 3.40 6.09 14.28
N GLU A 371 4.66 5.63 14.12
CA GLU A 371 5.82 6.32 14.68
C GLU A 371 6.01 7.74 14.15
N VAL A 372 5.56 8.04 12.94
CA VAL A 372 5.55 9.41 12.41
C VAL A 372 4.65 10.31 13.28
N LEU A 373 3.47 9.80 13.65
CA LEU A 373 2.52 10.54 14.48
C LEU A 373 2.98 10.63 15.93
N ASN A 374 3.51 9.54 16.49
CA ASN A 374 4.02 9.45 17.84
C ASN A 374 5.20 10.41 18.04
N ALA A 375 6.16 10.39 17.12
CA ALA A 375 7.33 11.25 17.17
C ALA A 375 6.99 12.74 16.99
N TYR A 376 5.95 13.07 16.24
CA TYR A 376 5.46 14.44 16.19
C TYR A 376 4.87 14.86 17.54
N LEU A 377 4.04 14.02 18.14
CA LEU A 377 3.43 14.30 19.46
C LEU A 377 4.45 14.38 20.59
N SER A 378 5.61 13.70 20.49
CA SER A 378 6.74 13.82 21.43
C SER A 378 7.69 15.00 21.12
N GLY A 379 7.51 15.67 19.97
CA GLY A 379 8.39 16.77 19.54
C GLY A 379 9.70 16.32 18.88
N ASP A 380 9.89 15.03 18.66
CA ASP A 380 11.14 14.46 18.11
C ASP A 380 11.19 14.52 16.57
N LEU A 381 10.04 14.42 15.90
CA LEU A 381 9.99 14.35 14.42
C LEU A 381 10.66 15.57 13.78
N VAL A 382 10.34 16.77 14.22
CA VAL A 382 10.87 18.02 13.66
C VAL A 382 12.39 18.12 13.86
N LYS A 383 12.87 17.79 15.08
CA LYS A 383 14.31 17.77 15.39
C LYS A 383 15.09 16.79 14.51
N MET A 384 14.51 15.63 14.22
CA MET A 384 15.16 14.59 13.42
C MET A 384 15.17 14.91 11.92
N ILE A 385 14.12 15.54 11.41
CA ILE A 385 14.06 15.97 10.00
C ILE A 385 15.06 17.11 9.75
N GLU A 386 15.28 18.01 10.69
CA GLU A 386 16.24 19.12 10.61
C GLU A 386 17.70 18.66 10.75
N THR A 387 17.96 17.49 11.33
CA THR A 387 19.33 16.99 11.53
C THR A 387 19.94 16.44 10.21
N LYS A 388 21.28 16.64 10.06
CA LYS A 388 22.08 16.23 8.89
C LYS A 388 22.14 14.70 8.63
N ILE A 389 21.30 13.89 9.30
CA ILE A 389 21.22 12.42 9.13
C ILE A 389 20.99 12.04 7.67
N ALA A 390 20.24 12.84 6.93
CA ALA A 390 19.98 12.64 5.51
C ALA A 390 21.22 12.57 4.62
N GLN A 391 22.37 13.15 5.03
CA GLN A 391 23.56 13.19 4.16
C GLN A 391 24.26 11.82 4.03
N LYS A 392 24.30 11.01 5.10
CA LYS A 392 24.85 9.64 5.06
C LYS A 392 24.00 8.75 4.16
N PHE A 393 22.69 8.87 4.25
CA PHE A 393 21.74 8.07 3.47
C PHE A 393 21.61 8.49 2.00
N LYS A 394 21.95 9.74 1.63
CA LYS A 394 21.91 10.20 0.24
C LYS A 394 22.79 9.37 -0.70
N ARG A 395 23.97 8.93 -0.24
CA ARG A 395 24.86 8.09 -1.06
C ARG A 395 24.31 6.67 -1.25
N GLN A 396 23.73 6.12 -0.20
CA GLN A 396 23.20 4.75 -0.20
C GLN A 396 21.88 4.63 -0.99
N TYR A 397 21.05 5.67 -1.00
CA TYR A 397 19.71 5.67 -1.62
C TYR A 397 19.54 6.77 -2.67
N ALA A 398 20.48 6.88 -3.61
CA ALA A 398 20.53 7.95 -4.60
C ALA A 398 19.29 8.09 -5.49
N LYS A 399 18.44 7.04 -5.58
CA LYS A 399 17.19 7.05 -6.36
C LYS A 399 15.93 7.33 -5.52
N LEU A 400 16.07 7.52 -4.22
CA LEU A 400 15.03 8.08 -3.38
C LEU A 400 15.04 9.61 -3.48
N THR A 401 13.89 10.23 -3.28
CA THR A 401 13.83 11.69 -3.13
C THR A 401 14.44 12.10 -1.79
N SER A 402 14.81 13.37 -1.65
CA SER A 402 15.34 13.90 -0.37
C SER A 402 14.35 13.64 0.79
N ASP A 403 13.07 13.81 0.53
CA ASP A 403 12.01 13.60 1.51
C ASP A 403 11.88 12.13 1.95
N GLU A 404 11.95 11.22 0.98
CA GLU A 404 11.94 9.77 1.25
C GLU A 404 13.16 9.32 2.06
N ILE A 405 14.33 9.86 1.74
CA ILE A 405 15.57 9.58 2.46
C ILE A 405 15.45 10.01 3.93
N VAL A 406 14.93 11.21 4.18
CA VAL A 406 14.74 11.73 5.53
C VAL A 406 13.78 10.86 6.34
N VAL A 407 12.64 10.51 5.73
CA VAL A 407 11.62 9.67 6.40
C VAL A 407 12.13 8.25 6.63
N LEU A 408 12.85 7.66 5.66
CA LEU A 408 13.44 6.34 5.81
C LEU A 408 14.49 6.32 6.93
N ALA A 409 15.38 7.30 6.96
CA ALA A 409 16.40 7.43 7.99
C ALA A 409 15.79 7.61 9.38
N PHE A 410 14.73 8.42 9.48
CA PHE A 410 13.97 8.62 10.70
C PHE A 410 13.36 7.29 11.19
N LEU A 411 12.64 6.57 10.32
CA LEU A 411 11.96 5.33 10.71
C LEU A 411 12.95 4.25 11.13
N ARG A 412 14.06 4.07 10.41
CA ARG A 412 15.12 3.11 10.79
C ARG A 412 15.67 3.40 12.18
N LYS A 413 16.11 4.63 12.42
CA LYS A 413 16.65 5.01 13.74
C LYS A 413 15.63 4.79 14.85
N ARG A 414 14.35 5.06 14.59
CA ARG A 414 13.29 4.89 15.57
C ARG A 414 13.01 3.42 15.87
N LEU A 415 12.99 2.57 14.85
CA LEU A 415 12.81 1.13 15.01
C LEU A 415 14.01 0.50 15.73
N ASP A 416 15.23 0.87 15.36
CA ASP A 416 16.45 0.39 16.04
C ASP A 416 16.41 0.72 17.55
N SER A 417 15.97 1.93 17.91
CA SER A 417 15.83 2.34 19.32
C SER A 417 14.72 1.62 20.10
N LEU A 418 13.78 0.98 19.43
CA LEU A 418 12.70 0.20 20.07
C LEU A 418 13.09 -1.28 20.25
N THR A 419 14.12 -1.75 19.52
CA THR A 419 14.62 -3.13 19.57
C THR A 419 15.81 -3.29 20.50
N GLU A 420 16.48 -2.22 20.92
CA GLU A 420 17.53 -2.29 21.95
C GLU A 420 16.89 -2.55 23.31
N PRO A 421 17.25 -3.64 24.03
CA PRO A 421 16.77 -3.86 25.41
C PRO A 421 17.29 -2.77 26.32
N ALA A 422 16.38 -2.26 27.18
CA ALA A 422 16.68 -1.23 28.19
C ALA A 422 17.64 -1.73 29.25
#